data_be347dfb05d69ba089e14a192f1a1fe3
#
_entry.id   be347dfb05d69ba089e14a192f1a1fe3
#
_cell.length_a   1.000
_cell.length_b   1.000
_cell.length_c   1.000
_cell.angle_alpha   90.00
_cell.angle_beta   90.00
_cell.angle_gamma   90.00
#
_symmetry.space_group_name_H-M   'P 1'
#
loop_
_entity.id
_entity.type
_entity.pdbx_description
1 polymer ?
#
loop_
_entity_poly.entity_id
_entity_poly.type
_entity_poly.pdbx_seq_one_letter_code
_entity_poly.pdbx_strand_id
1 'polypeptide(L)'
;MQMTLRPVFEHVNSIPPKLSIVLLDWSCRESFHILDYLAHQSVPRDQYEVIWIEYYTRRVPQIEQSLRKCKALGRQPIVDRWVVMGIPENTYYHKHLMYNVGVLLSRGSIVAICDSDAIVKESFVAAILGSFEQDPNIVLHLDQARNNDKRFYPFNYPTVEEVLGDGCINWREGKTIGLSDTEDVLHTRNYGACMAALREDLVRIGGADEHIDYLGHICGPYDMTFRLMNLGRKELWHPTEFLYHVWHPGQAGKNNYLGPHDGKHMSTTALGARRTGRILPLVENFAIKQLRLNGGLNSDPSLLGQLISPERLKGWSVEQLKKNKRLVWREWLSPTGGFRQRRLSKALFRMAAKQLWIKLTKVPRQLKSPRVALQKAVNAYYFLKNVHQHNLYIAQQLRLILEDLTEHGTTQISLYGTGDIAEIVCRLTANVPLKIQFVYDDFGDKVFLGFDVQPVTECVKNTGKIIIAAMVGIDEKIERLMKLGVERDRIVTLQ
;
A
#
# COMPACT_ATOMS: atom_id res chain seq x y z
N MET A 1 -12.74 -18.15 -26.94
CA MET A 1 -11.52 -18.93 -26.69
C MET A 1 -11.26 -18.84 -25.19
N GLN A 2 -11.39 -19.94 -24.49
CA GLN A 2 -11.20 -20.00 -23.05
C GLN A 2 -9.69 -19.94 -22.79
N MET A 3 -9.22 -18.94 -22.09
CA MET A 3 -7.79 -18.86 -21.73
C MET A 3 -7.50 -19.91 -20.66
N THR A 4 -6.71 -20.90 -21.00
CA THR A 4 -6.25 -21.91 -20.06
C THR A 4 -4.87 -21.47 -19.56
N LEU A 5 -4.80 -20.95 -18.35
CA LEU A 5 -3.53 -20.66 -17.70
C LEU A 5 -2.87 -21.98 -17.31
N ARG A 6 -1.84 -22.36 -18.04
CA ARG A 6 -0.97 -23.48 -17.68
C ARG A 6 0.40 -22.97 -17.31
N PRO A 7 1.00 -23.46 -16.24
CA PRO A 7 2.40 -23.21 -15.99
C PRO A 7 3.25 -23.60 -17.22
N VAL A 8 4.14 -22.73 -17.64
CA VAL A 8 5.14 -23.05 -18.68
C VAL A 8 6.19 -24.00 -18.13
N PHE A 9 6.45 -23.86 -16.83
CA PHE A 9 7.29 -24.73 -16.04
C PHE A 9 6.66 -24.96 -14.68
N GLU A 10 6.75 -26.20 -14.19
CA GLU A 10 6.30 -26.57 -12.85
C GLU A 10 7.24 -27.63 -12.27
N HIS A 11 7.72 -27.37 -11.06
CA HIS A 11 8.40 -28.31 -10.21
C HIS A 11 7.67 -28.37 -8.89
N VAL A 12 7.09 -29.51 -8.58
CA VAL A 12 6.25 -29.71 -7.40
C VAL A 12 6.89 -30.72 -6.47
N ASN A 13 7.35 -30.26 -5.32
CA ASN A 13 7.78 -31.17 -4.25
C ASN A 13 6.57 -31.92 -3.68
N SER A 14 6.78 -33.15 -3.22
CA SER A 14 5.74 -34.00 -2.61
C SER A 14 5.17 -33.35 -1.34
N ILE A 15 6.03 -32.70 -0.55
CA ILE A 15 5.65 -31.97 0.67
C ILE A 15 5.38 -30.51 0.29
N PRO A 16 4.22 -29.95 0.63
CA PRO A 16 3.97 -28.53 0.45
C PRO A 16 4.97 -27.67 1.25
N PRO A 17 5.49 -26.57 0.68
CA PRO A 17 6.34 -25.64 1.41
C PRO A 17 5.53 -24.88 2.46
N LYS A 18 6.21 -24.26 3.42
CA LYS A 18 5.55 -23.34 4.37
C LYS A 18 5.17 -22.00 3.74
N LEU A 19 6.04 -21.50 2.85
CA LEU A 19 5.92 -20.17 2.24
C LEU A 19 5.87 -20.27 0.72
N SER A 20 4.94 -19.56 0.09
CA SER A 20 4.93 -19.30 -1.35
C SER A 20 5.30 -17.83 -1.61
N ILE A 21 6.38 -17.59 -2.35
CA ILE A 21 6.83 -16.26 -2.77
C ILE A 21 6.32 -16.00 -4.18
N VAL A 22 5.45 -15.01 -4.33
CA VAL A 22 4.83 -14.61 -5.60
C VAL A 22 5.53 -13.38 -6.14
N LEU A 23 6.18 -13.54 -7.28
CA LEU A 23 6.89 -12.50 -8.01
C LEU A 23 6.16 -12.18 -9.30
N LEU A 24 5.94 -10.88 -9.55
CA LEU A 24 5.11 -10.42 -10.66
C LEU A 24 5.95 -9.64 -11.67
N ASP A 25 5.74 -9.94 -12.95
CA ASP A 25 6.33 -9.19 -14.04
C ASP A 25 5.30 -8.95 -15.17
N TRP A 26 5.30 -7.75 -15.71
CA TRP A 26 4.53 -7.45 -16.92
C TRP A 26 5.41 -7.43 -18.18
N SER A 27 6.38 -8.34 -18.22
CA SER A 27 7.35 -8.52 -19.31
C SER A 27 8.23 -7.28 -19.53
N CYS A 28 8.61 -6.60 -18.46
CA CYS A 28 9.42 -5.38 -18.49
C CYS A 28 10.74 -5.48 -17.74
N ARG A 29 11.01 -6.58 -17.04
CA ARG A 29 12.22 -6.72 -16.23
C ARG A 29 13.47 -6.81 -17.13
N GLU A 30 14.47 -6.05 -16.74
CA GLU A 30 15.80 -6.07 -17.37
C GLU A 30 16.77 -6.96 -16.58
N SER A 31 16.48 -7.22 -15.31
CA SER A 31 17.27 -8.09 -14.45
C SER A 31 16.36 -8.99 -13.60
N PHE A 32 16.80 -10.22 -13.40
CA PHE A 32 16.15 -11.26 -12.62
C PHE A 32 16.94 -11.57 -11.34
N HIS A 33 17.68 -10.61 -10.87
CA HIS A 33 18.61 -10.72 -9.74
C HIS A 33 17.96 -11.22 -8.45
N ILE A 34 16.69 -10.90 -8.19
CA ILE A 34 15.99 -11.41 -7.00
C ILE A 34 16.01 -12.93 -6.93
N LEU A 35 16.01 -13.63 -8.06
CA LEU A 35 16.05 -15.09 -8.10
C LEU A 35 17.36 -15.64 -7.54
N ASP A 36 18.48 -14.94 -7.80
CA ASP A 36 19.79 -15.33 -7.26
C ASP A 36 19.83 -15.14 -5.74
N TYR A 37 19.29 -14.05 -5.21
CA TYR A 37 19.19 -13.83 -3.76
C TYR A 37 18.24 -14.82 -3.09
N LEU A 38 17.12 -15.17 -3.73
CA LEU A 38 16.19 -16.18 -3.22
C LEU A 38 16.76 -17.61 -3.30
N ALA A 39 17.72 -17.88 -4.19
CA ALA A 39 18.42 -19.16 -4.23
C ALA A 39 19.40 -19.36 -3.06
N HIS A 40 19.77 -18.28 -2.35
CA HIS A 40 20.75 -18.28 -1.26
C HIS A 40 20.12 -17.83 0.08
N GLN A 41 19.04 -18.50 0.48
CA GLN A 41 18.40 -18.22 1.76
C GLN A 41 18.95 -19.09 2.88
N SER A 42 18.92 -18.59 4.12
CA SER A 42 19.42 -19.28 5.30
C SER A 42 18.56 -20.47 5.75
N VAL A 43 17.37 -20.62 5.19
CA VAL A 43 16.47 -21.76 5.46
C VAL A 43 16.57 -22.80 4.34
N PRO A 44 16.26 -24.08 4.62
CA PRO A 44 16.19 -25.12 3.61
C PRO A 44 15.24 -24.75 2.45
N ARG A 45 15.68 -25.05 1.23
CA ARG A 45 14.97 -24.68 -0.02
C ARG A 45 13.57 -25.31 -0.15
N ASP A 46 13.34 -26.42 0.52
CA ASP A 46 12.04 -27.12 0.57
C ASP A 46 10.99 -26.41 1.43
N GLN A 47 11.41 -25.44 2.27
CA GLN A 47 10.47 -24.68 3.09
C GLN A 47 9.75 -23.57 2.35
N TYR A 48 10.21 -23.19 1.16
CA TYR A 48 9.57 -22.17 0.34
C TYR A 48 9.55 -22.55 -1.14
N GLU A 49 8.57 -22.02 -1.85
CA GLU A 49 8.48 -22.07 -3.30
C GLU A 49 8.51 -20.65 -3.89
N VAL A 50 9.00 -20.54 -5.11
CA VAL A 50 9.04 -19.30 -5.90
C VAL A 50 8.14 -19.44 -7.12
N ILE A 51 7.15 -18.55 -7.20
CA ILE A 51 6.18 -18.51 -8.29
C ILE A 51 6.42 -17.22 -9.08
N TRP A 52 6.85 -17.37 -10.35
CA TRP A 52 7.04 -16.25 -11.27
C TRP A 52 5.85 -16.14 -12.22
N ILE A 53 5.21 -14.99 -12.26
CA ILE A 53 4.03 -14.73 -13.08
C ILE A 53 4.31 -13.58 -14.04
N GLU A 54 4.16 -13.85 -15.35
CA GLU A 54 4.22 -12.85 -16.40
C GLU A 54 2.82 -12.54 -16.93
N TYR A 55 2.50 -11.28 -17.05
CA TYR A 55 1.17 -10.83 -17.44
C TYR A 55 0.91 -10.99 -18.94
N TYR A 56 1.85 -10.52 -19.77
CA TYR A 56 1.70 -10.51 -21.23
C TYR A 56 2.17 -11.82 -21.88
N THR A 57 2.20 -11.85 -23.20
CA THR A 57 2.49 -13.04 -23.98
C THR A 57 3.97 -13.39 -24.06
N ARG A 58 4.86 -12.46 -23.74
CA ARG A 58 6.31 -12.66 -23.86
C ARG A 58 6.82 -13.61 -22.77
N ARG A 59 7.70 -14.52 -23.21
CA ARG A 59 8.49 -15.35 -22.30
C ARG A 59 9.82 -14.69 -22.05
N VAL A 60 10.35 -14.86 -20.85
CA VAL A 60 11.63 -14.32 -20.44
C VAL A 60 12.72 -15.38 -20.68
N PRO A 61 13.61 -15.19 -21.67
CA PRO A 61 14.65 -16.19 -22.00
C PRO A 61 15.59 -16.49 -20.82
N GLN A 62 15.85 -15.52 -19.97
CA GLN A 62 16.74 -15.66 -18.81
C GLN A 62 16.23 -16.69 -17.80
N ILE A 63 14.92 -16.73 -17.53
CA ILE A 63 14.32 -17.76 -16.66
C ILE A 63 14.49 -19.14 -17.30
N GLU A 64 14.20 -19.27 -18.59
CA GLU A 64 14.34 -20.54 -19.29
C GLU A 64 15.80 -21.05 -19.28
N GLN A 65 16.76 -20.17 -19.52
CA GLN A 65 18.18 -20.51 -19.45
C GLN A 65 18.59 -20.95 -18.04
N SER A 66 18.16 -20.25 -17.01
CA SER A 66 18.43 -20.61 -15.60
C SER A 66 17.86 -21.98 -15.25
N LEU A 67 16.62 -22.26 -15.66
CA LEU A 67 15.98 -23.58 -15.45
C LEU A 67 16.74 -24.70 -16.17
N ARG A 68 17.17 -24.50 -17.41
CA ARG A 68 17.98 -25.46 -18.16
C ARG A 68 19.32 -25.71 -17.47
N LYS A 69 19.98 -24.66 -16.96
CA LYS A 69 21.25 -24.77 -16.21
C LYS A 69 21.07 -25.57 -14.91
N CYS A 70 20.03 -25.27 -14.12
CA CYS A 70 19.73 -26.03 -12.92
C CYS A 70 19.51 -27.51 -13.23
N LYS A 71 18.73 -27.83 -14.26
CA LYS A 71 18.48 -29.21 -14.71
C LYS A 71 19.77 -29.92 -15.13
N ALA A 72 20.61 -29.27 -15.92
CA ALA A 72 21.89 -29.84 -16.38
C ALA A 72 22.84 -30.13 -15.22
N LEU A 73 22.79 -29.34 -14.13
CA LEU A 73 23.61 -29.52 -12.94
C LEU A 73 22.98 -30.40 -11.87
N GLY A 74 21.79 -30.97 -12.11
CA GLY A 74 21.04 -31.73 -11.11
C GLY A 74 20.65 -30.91 -9.86
N ARG A 75 20.56 -29.60 -10.01
CA ARG A 75 20.20 -28.68 -8.91
C ARG A 75 18.70 -28.41 -8.89
N GLN A 76 18.18 -28.10 -7.72
CA GLN A 76 16.81 -27.61 -7.59
C GLN A 76 16.63 -26.33 -8.40
N PRO A 77 15.51 -26.16 -9.13
CA PRO A 77 15.26 -24.96 -9.91
C PRO A 77 15.07 -23.76 -8.99
N ILE A 78 15.48 -22.58 -9.46
CA ILE A 78 15.32 -21.31 -8.74
C ILE A 78 13.87 -20.82 -8.74
N VAL A 79 13.07 -21.27 -9.71
CA VAL A 79 11.63 -21.00 -9.82
C VAL A 79 10.89 -22.34 -9.79
N ASP A 80 9.94 -22.52 -8.89
CA ASP A 80 9.13 -23.74 -8.82
C ASP A 80 7.97 -23.72 -9.81
N ARG A 81 7.41 -22.52 -10.02
CA ARG A 81 6.35 -22.33 -11.03
C ARG A 81 6.60 -21.08 -11.84
N TRP A 82 6.55 -21.23 -13.14
CA TRP A 82 6.63 -20.12 -14.08
C TRP A 82 5.36 -20.10 -14.93
N VAL A 83 4.58 -19.01 -14.79
CA VAL A 83 3.30 -18.84 -15.47
C VAL A 83 3.37 -17.63 -16.39
N VAL A 84 3.00 -17.82 -17.64
CA VAL A 84 2.77 -16.75 -18.61
C VAL A 84 1.27 -16.66 -18.84
N MET A 85 0.66 -15.56 -18.42
CA MET A 85 -0.80 -15.37 -18.50
C MET A 85 -1.27 -15.17 -19.94
N GLY A 86 -0.40 -14.72 -20.83
CA GLY A 86 -0.72 -14.55 -22.25
C GLY A 86 -1.75 -13.45 -22.51
N ILE A 87 -1.83 -12.45 -21.66
CA ILE A 87 -2.72 -11.31 -21.83
C ILE A 87 -2.24 -10.48 -23.04
N PRO A 88 -3.15 -10.06 -23.94
CA PRO A 88 -2.78 -9.22 -25.07
C PRO A 88 -2.17 -7.89 -24.62
N GLU A 89 -1.09 -7.45 -25.28
CA GLU A 89 -0.36 -6.21 -24.92
C GLU A 89 -1.20 -4.92 -25.05
N ASN A 90 -2.30 -4.97 -25.78
CA ASN A 90 -3.27 -3.87 -25.87
C ASN A 90 -4.27 -3.83 -24.71
N THR A 91 -4.10 -4.71 -23.71
CA THR A 91 -4.91 -4.74 -22.48
C THR A 91 -4.15 -4.05 -21.36
N TYR A 92 -4.85 -3.26 -20.56
CA TYR A 92 -4.22 -2.64 -19.39
C TYR A 92 -3.74 -3.69 -18.40
N TYR A 93 -2.58 -3.41 -17.81
CA TYR A 93 -2.02 -4.21 -16.74
C TYR A 93 -2.94 -4.20 -15.51
N HIS A 94 -3.22 -5.37 -14.96
CA HIS A 94 -4.05 -5.51 -13.76
C HIS A 94 -3.31 -6.33 -12.69
N LYS A 95 -2.59 -5.64 -11.82
CA LYS A 95 -1.74 -6.26 -10.79
C LYS A 95 -2.52 -7.18 -9.85
N HIS A 96 -3.73 -6.80 -9.47
CA HIS A 96 -4.59 -7.59 -8.59
C HIS A 96 -5.02 -8.93 -9.20
N LEU A 97 -5.19 -9.00 -10.51
CA LEU A 97 -5.42 -10.28 -11.18
C LEU A 97 -4.24 -11.23 -11.00
N MET A 98 -3.00 -10.72 -11.11
CA MET A 98 -1.80 -11.52 -10.89
C MET A 98 -1.67 -11.96 -9.43
N TYR A 99 -2.06 -11.12 -8.48
CA TYR A 99 -2.13 -11.53 -7.07
C TYR A 99 -3.04 -12.74 -6.88
N ASN A 100 -4.22 -12.71 -7.50
CA ASN A 100 -5.17 -13.82 -7.44
C ASN A 100 -4.61 -15.09 -8.09
N VAL A 101 -3.91 -14.97 -9.21
CA VAL A 101 -3.18 -16.10 -9.82
C VAL A 101 -2.14 -16.67 -8.85
N GLY A 102 -1.37 -15.79 -8.19
CA GLY A 102 -0.39 -16.18 -7.19
C GLY A 102 -1.01 -16.94 -6.03
N VAL A 103 -2.10 -16.42 -5.45
CA VAL A 103 -2.83 -17.08 -4.34
C VAL A 103 -3.37 -18.45 -4.75
N LEU A 104 -3.89 -18.59 -5.98
CA LEU A 104 -4.41 -19.86 -6.51
C LEU A 104 -3.32 -20.91 -6.70
N LEU A 105 -2.15 -20.49 -7.20
CA LEU A 105 -1.03 -21.37 -7.48
C LEU A 105 -0.23 -21.73 -6.22
N SER A 106 -0.31 -20.92 -5.18
CA SER A 106 0.42 -21.11 -3.93
C SER A 106 0.02 -22.41 -3.23
N ARG A 107 1.03 -23.12 -2.74
CA ARG A 107 0.88 -24.36 -1.94
C ARG A 107 1.26 -24.16 -0.48
N GLY A 108 2.05 -23.11 -0.20
CA GLY A 108 2.42 -22.72 1.15
C GLY A 108 1.23 -22.22 1.96
N SER A 109 1.27 -22.44 3.26
CA SER A 109 0.28 -21.87 4.20
C SER A 109 0.41 -20.36 4.32
N ILE A 110 1.59 -19.81 4.04
CA ILE A 110 1.87 -18.38 3.98
C ILE A 110 2.12 -18.01 2.52
N VAL A 111 1.57 -16.89 2.09
CA VAL A 111 1.82 -16.31 0.76
C VAL A 111 2.45 -14.94 0.93
N ALA A 112 3.64 -14.75 0.37
CA ALA A 112 4.30 -13.44 0.26
C ALA A 112 4.21 -12.95 -1.19
N ILE A 113 3.64 -11.77 -1.37
CA ILE A 113 3.60 -11.04 -2.64
C ILE A 113 4.70 -9.99 -2.58
N CYS A 114 5.67 -10.06 -3.47
CA CYS A 114 6.90 -9.30 -3.40
C CYS A 114 7.23 -8.63 -4.74
N ASP A 115 7.86 -7.45 -4.68
CA ASP A 115 8.43 -6.82 -5.86
C ASP A 115 9.53 -7.71 -6.47
N SER A 116 9.51 -7.88 -7.79
CA SER A 116 10.38 -8.81 -8.52
C SER A 116 11.73 -8.18 -8.93
N ASP A 117 12.00 -6.95 -8.53
CA ASP A 117 13.22 -6.18 -8.82
C ASP A 117 13.95 -5.72 -7.55
N ALA A 118 13.69 -6.37 -6.44
CA ALA A 118 14.34 -6.07 -5.18
C ALA A 118 15.52 -7.00 -4.88
N ILE A 119 16.40 -6.55 -4.04
CA ILE A 119 17.44 -7.33 -3.38
C ILE A 119 16.89 -7.75 -2.01
N VAL A 120 17.13 -8.98 -1.60
CA VAL A 120 16.77 -9.50 -0.29
C VAL A 120 17.99 -10.13 0.39
N LYS A 121 18.01 -10.11 1.72
CA LYS A 121 19.05 -10.79 2.50
C LYS A 121 18.79 -12.29 2.54
N GLU A 122 19.82 -13.05 2.97
CA GLU A 122 19.69 -14.49 3.25
C GLU A 122 18.68 -14.78 4.36
N SER A 123 18.41 -13.82 5.25
CA SER A 123 17.43 -13.90 6.34
C SER A 123 15.98 -13.67 5.90
N PHE A 124 15.72 -13.26 4.68
CA PHE A 124 14.39 -12.80 4.22
C PHE A 124 13.29 -13.85 4.44
N VAL A 125 13.52 -15.09 4.00
CA VAL A 125 12.54 -16.17 4.19
C VAL A 125 12.42 -16.54 5.67
N ALA A 126 13.53 -16.63 6.41
CA ALA A 126 13.53 -16.91 7.84
C ALA A 126 12.73 -15.86 8.63
N ALA A 127 12.89 -14.58 8.29
CA ALA A 127 12.18 -13.49 8.94
C ALA A 127 10.66 -13.57 8.72
N ILE A 128 10.21 -13.91 7.51
CA ILE A 128 8.78 -14.12 7.23
C ILE A 128 8.26 -15.31 8.04
N LEU A 129 8.91 -16.47 7.95
CA LEU A 129 8.48 -17.67 8.67
C LEU A 129 8.44 -17.45 10.19
N GLY A 130 9.48 -16.85 10.75
CA GLY A 130 9.56 -16.55 12.18
C GLY A 130 8.48 -15.59 12.66
N SER A 131 8.09 -14.61 11.84
CA SER A 131 6.99 -13.69 12.17
C SER A 131 5.65 -14.41 12.31
N PHE A 132 5.33 -15.36 11.42
CA PHE A 132 4.11 -16.15 11.50
C PHE A 132 4.16 -17.27 12.56
N GLU A 133 5.35 -17.75 12.91
CA GLU A 133 5.52 -18.68 14.03
C GLU A 133 5.25 -17.95 15.37
N GLN A 134 5.59 -16.67 15.48
CA GLN A 134 5.33 -15.85 16.66
C GLN A 134 3.86 -15.43 16.79
N ASP A 135 3.28 -14.93 15.73
CA ASP A 135 1.87 -14.54 15.67
C ASP A 135 1.28 -14.84 14.28
N PRO A 136 0.44 -15.87 14.15
CA PRO A 136 -0.22 -16.17 12.86
C PRO A 136 -1.34 -15.18 12.50
N ASN A 137 -1.74 -14.30 13.44
CA ASN A 137 -2.85 -13.36 13.24
C ASN A 137 -2.40 -12.02 12.66
N ILE A 138 -1.41 -12.02 11.80
CA ILE A 138 -0.84 -10.81 11.21
C ILE A 138 -1.06 -10.73 9.69
N VAL A 139 -1.01 -9.52 9.17
CA VAL A 139 -0.60 -9.21 7.81
C VAL A 139 0.78 -8.54 7.90
N LEU A 140 1.80 -9.24 7.42
CA LEU A 140 3.19 -8.81 7.52
C LEU A 140 3.56 -7.98 6.31
N HIS A 141 4.23 -6.85 6.56
CA HIS A 141 4.89 -6.05 5.55
C HIS A 141 6.39 -5.96 5.79
N LEU A 142 7.15 -6.01 4.72
CA LEU A 142 8.55 -5.63 4.70
C LEU A 142 8.67 -4.35 3.89
N ASP A 143 9.21 -3.30 4.51
CA ASP A 143 9.37 -2.00 3.86
C ASP A 143 10.57 -2.02 2.90
N GLN A 144 10.73 -0.99 2.10
CA GLN A 144 11.75 -0.91 1.08
C GLN A 144 12.74 0.22 1.38
N ALA A 145 14.02 -0.12 1.50
CA ALA A 145 15.10 0.85 1.39
C ALA A 145 15.42 1.07 -0.10
N ARG A 146 15.48 2.34 -0.53
CA ARG A 146 15.66 2.72 -1.93
C ARG A 146 16.90 3.57 -2.14
N ASN A 147 17.74 3.13 -3.06
CA ASN A 147 18.87 3.90 -3.53
C ASN A 147 18.62 4.42 -4.95
N ASN A 148 18.78 5.73 -5.15
CA ASN A 148 18.55 6.40 -6.44
C ASN A 148 19.86 6.64 -7.24
N ASP A 149 20.99 6.11 -6.78
CA ASP A 149 22.24 6.24 -7.51
C ASP A 149 22.21 5.36 -8.78
N LYS A 150 22.51 5.97 -9.92
CA LYS A 150 22.54 5.31 -11.23
C LYS A 150 23.73 4.39 -11.43
N ARG A 151 24.73 4.40 -10.53
CA ARG A 151 25.89 3.49 -10.61
C ARG A 151 25.51 2.01 -10.55
N PHE A 152 24.32 1.68 -10.01
CA PHE A 152 23.83 0.31 -9.93
C PHE A 152 23.14 -0.17 -11.20
N TYR A 153 23.00 0.69 -12.20
CA TYR A 153 22.38 0.33 -13.49
C TYR A 153 23.40 0.31 -14.63
N PRO A 154 23.43 -0.70 -15.52
CA PRO A 154 22.62 -1.94 -15.41
C PRO A 154 22.94 -2.71 -14.12
N PHE A 155 22.02 -3.55 -13.67
CA PHE A 155 22.13 -4.20 -12.38
C PHE A 155 23.48 -4.94 -12.22
N ASN A 156 24.23 -4.63 -11.18
CA ASN A 156 25.60 -5.08 -10.95
C ASN A 156 25.82 -5.83 -9.63
N TYR A 157 24.75 -6.41 -9.04
CA TYR A 157 24.78 -7.20 -7.81
C TYR A 157 25.43 -6.49 -6.61
N PRO A 158 24.95 -5.28 -6.23
CA PRO A 158 25.50 -4.57 -5.08
C PRO A 158 25.21 -5.31 -3.77
N THR A 159 26.06 -5.07 -2.77
CA THR A 159 25.79 -5.52 -1.41
C THR A 159 24.67 -4.67 -0.77
N VAL A 160 24.08 -5.17 0.30
CA VAL A 160 23.07 -4.42 1.06
C VAL A 160 23.65 -3.12 1.63
N GLU A 161 24.89 -3.16 2.10
CA GLU A 161 25.62 -2.00 2.62
C GLU A 161 25.82 -0.93 1.56
N GLU A 162 26.14 -1.32 0.34
CA GLU A 162 26.26 -0.37 -0.80
C GLU A 162 24.91 0.28 -1.12
N VAL A 163 23.83 -0.48 -1.08
CA VAL A 163 22.47 0.06 -1.31
C VAL A 163 22.05 1.02 -0.20
N LEU A 164 22.44 0.74 1.05
CA LEU A 164 22.15 1.61 2.19
C LEU A 164 23.09 2.80 2.33
N GLY A 165 24.17 2.83 1.54
CA GLY A 165 25.15 3.90 1.51
C GLY A 165 24.71 5.13 0.71
N ASP A 166 25.69 5.78 0.08
CA ASP A 166 25.46 7.00 -0.70
C ASP A 166 24.37 6.82 -1.77
N GLY A 167 23.46 7.78 -1.85
CA GLY A 167 22.32 7.75 -2.75
C GLY A 167 21.08 7.05 -2.18
N CYS A 168 21.15 6.46 -0.98
CA CYS A 168 19.97 5.92 -0.31
C CYS A 168 19.10 7.07 0.22
N ILE A 169 17.82 7.08 -0.17
CA ILE A 169 16.94 8.24 0.07
C ILE A 169 16.07 8.13 1.31
N ASN A 170 15.89 6.93 1.85
CA ASN A 170 14.92 6.69 2.92
C ASN A 170 15.43 5.78 4.04
N TRP A 171 16.74 5.79 4.31
CA TRP A 171 17.34 4.98 5.36
C TRP A 171 18.04 5.86 6.41
N ARG A 172 17.71 5.71 7.67
CA ARG A 172 18.38 6.37 8.80
C ARG A 172 18.34 5.47 10.03
N GLU A 173 19.46 5.38 10.74
CA GLU A 173 19.55 4.71 12.05
C GLU A 173 18.98 3.27 12.05
N GLY A 174 19.23 2.54 10.98
CA GLY A 174 18.77 1.16 10.85
C GLY A 174 17.28 0.99 10.50
N LYS A 175 16.60 2.07 10.10
CA LYS A 175 15.17 2.07 9.76
C LYS A 175 14.89 2.81 8.46
N THR A 176 13.79 2.40 7.82
CA THR A 176 13.20 3.21 6.75
C THR A 176 12.43 4.39 7.35
N ILE A 177 12.59 5.56 6.73
CA ILE A 177 11.90 6.80 7.14
C ILE A 177 10.78 7.22 6.18
N GLY A 178 10.33 6.31 5.34
CA GLY A 178 9.39 6.56 4.27
C GLY A 178 10.08 6.90 2.94
N LEU A 179 9.32 6.83 1.88
CA LEU A 179 9.81 7.23 0.57
C LEU A 179 9.82 8.75 0.49
N SER A 180 10.99 9.33 0.29
CA SER A 180 11.14 10.78 0.12
C SER A 180 10.92 11.23 -1.32
N ASP A 181 10.53 10.33 -2.22
CA ASP A 181 10.09 10.76 -3.53
C ASP A 181 8.71 11.41 -3.44
N THR A 182 8.49 12.43 -4.26
CA THR A 182 7.24 13.19 -4.30
C THR A 182 6.06 12.38 -4.84
N GLU A 183 6.28 11.11 -5.14
CA GLU A 183 5.27 10.24 -5.73
C GLU A 183 4.34 9.66 -4.67
N ASP A 184 4.81 9.47 -3.45
CA ASP A 184 3.99 8.94 -2.35
C ASP A 184 3.88 9.89 -1.17
N VAL A 185 3.03 10.90 -1.31
CA VAL A 185 2.74 11.87 -0.23
C VAL A 185 1.79 11.32 0.84
N LEU A 186 1.23 10.13 0.63
CA LEU A 186 0.23 9.54 1.52
C LEU A 186 0.80 8.40 2.38
N HIS A 187 1.98 7.88 2.03
CA HIS A 187 2.57 6.74 2.69
C HIS A 187 3.96 7.04 3.22
N THR A 188 4.18 6.71 4.46
CA THR A 188 5.51 6.69 5.06
C THR A 188 6.25 5.37 4.77
N ARG A 189 5.56 4.38 4.16
CA ARG A 189 6.09 3.03 3.89
C ARG A 189 5.57 2.50 2.56
N ASN A 190 6.34 1.60 1.93
CA ASN A 190 5.97 1.03 0.64
C ASN A 190 5.18 -0.28 0.81
N TYR A 191 3.87 -0.21 0.84
CA TYR A 191 2.99 -1.39 0.84
C TYR A 191 3.21 -2.32 -0.36
N GLY A 192 3.69 -1.77 -1.48
CA GLY A 192 3.96 -2.53 -2.70
C GLY A 192 5.18 -3.40 -2.63
N ALA A 193 6.11 -3.16 -1.70
CA ALA A 193 7.38 -3.85 -1.63
C ALA A 193 7.22 -5.34 -1.32
N CYS A 194 6.64 -5.66 -0.19
CA CYS A 194 6.30 -7.04 0.18
C CYS A 194 5.14 -7.06 1.17
N MET A 195 4.16 -7.90 0.91
CA MET A 195 3.08 -8.24 1.83
C MET A 195 3.00 -9.76 1.98
N ALA A 196 2.96 -10.27 3.22
CA ALA A 196 2.71 -11.67 3.49
C ALA A 196 1.49 -11.87 4.39
N ALA A 197 0.72 -12.92 4.13
CA ALA A 197 -0.45 -13.31 4.92
C ALA A 197 -0.69 -14.80 4.82
N LEU A 198 -1.50 -15.36 5.72
CA LEU A 198 -1.96 -16.73 5.59
C LEU A 198 -2.78 -16.89 4.30
N ARG A 199 -2.50 -17.95 3.54
CA ARG A 199 -3.21 -18.25 2.30
C ARG A 199 -4.71 -18.41 2.55
N GLU A 200 -5.08 -19.04 3.65
CA GLU A 200 -6.46 -19.18 4.07
C GLU A 200 -7.16 -17.83 4.22
N ASP A 201 -6.51 -16.87 4.87
CA ASP A 201 -7.07 -15.54 5.05
C ASP A 201 -7.20 -14.78 3.74
N LEU A 202 -6.24 -14.91 2.83
CA LEU A 202 -6.35 -14.35 1.48
C LEU A 202 -7.54 -14.92 0.73
N VAL A 203 -7.80 -16.20 0.86
CA VAL A 203 -9.01 -16.85 0.28
C VAL A 203 -10.28 -16.35 1.00
N ARG A 204 -10.27 -16.26 2.33
CA ARG A 204 -11.43 -15.79 3.13
C ARG A 204 -11.84 -14.36 2.79
N ILE A 205 -10.90 -13.49 2.52
CA ILE A 205 -11.21 -12.12 2.07
C ILE A 205 -11.57 -12.04 0.58
N GLY A 206 -11.65 -13.16 -0.15
CA GLY A 206 -11.99 -13.19 -1.57
C GLY A 206 -10.85 -12.77 -2.51
N GLY A 207 -9.59 -12.88 -2.07
CA GLY A 207 -8.41 -12.49 -2.83
C GLY A 207 -8.29 -10.99 -3.04
N ALA A 208 -7.55 -10.56 -4.06
CA ALA A 208 -7.40 -9.17 -4.46
C ALA A 208 -8.65 -8.70 -5.24
N ASP A 209 -9.05 -7.44 -5.02
CA ASP A 209 -10.20 -6.83 -5.67
C ASP A 209 -9.90 -6.50 -7.14
N GLU A 210 -10.59 -7.13 -8.08
CA GLU A 210 -10.42 -6.91 -9.51
C GLU A 210 -11.28 -5.75 -10.05
N HIS A 211 -11.62 -4.80 -9.19
CA HIS A 211 -12.32 -3.59 -9.59
C HIS A 211 -11.47 -2.76 -10.56
N ILE A 212 -12.12 -2.06 -11.47
CA ILE A 212 -11.48 -1.22 -12.50
C ILE A 212 -10.54 -0.14 -11.93
N ASP A 213 -10.75 0.28 -10.70
CA ASP A 213 -9.88 1.24 -9.99
C ASP A 213 -8.44 0.73 -9.80
N TYR A 214 -8.22 -0.57 -9.89
CA TYR A 214 -6.91 -1.19 -9.70
C TYR A 214 -6.21 -1.53 -11.03
N LEU A 215 -6.72 -1.05 -12.16
CA LEU A 215 -6.01 -1.16 -13.43
C LEU A 215 -4.77 -0.28 -13.42
N GLY A 216 -3.64 -0.87 -13.81
CA GLY A 216 -2.35 -0.21 -13.85
C GLY A 216 -1.34 -0.78 -12.86
N HIS A 217 -0.09 -0.32 -12.98
CA HIS A 217 1.03 -0.84 -12.18
C HIS A 217 1.15 -0.21 -10.78
N ILE A 218 0.46 0.90 -10.54
CA ILE A 218 0.61 1.69 -9.32
C ILE A 218 -0.05 1.03 -8.11
N CYS A 219 -1.03 0.14 -8.34
CA CYS A 219 -1.80 -0.45 -7.26
C CYS A 219 -1.03 -1.57 -6.57
N GLY A 220 -0.57 -1.30 -5.36
CA GLY A 220 -0.03 -2.30 -4.44
C GLY A 220 -1.13 -3.10 -3.71
N PRO A 221 -0.77 -3.99 -2.78
CA PRO A 221 -1.72 -4.85 -2.05
C PRO A 221 -2.49 -4.15 -0.92
N TYR A 222 -2.61 -2.82 -0.93
CA TYR A 222 -3.31 -2.04 0.11
C TYR A 222 -4.73 -2.57 0.38
N ASP A 223 -5.47 -2.86 -0.68
CA ASP A 223 -6.84 -3.33 -0.58
C ASP A 223 -6.91 -4.64 0.20
N MET A 224 -6.04 -5.59 -0.10
CA MET A 224 -5.96 -6.85 0.65
C MET A 224 -5.56 -6.60 2.09
N THR A 225 -4.57 -5.75 2.35
CA THR A 225 -4.12 -5.39 3.71
C THR A 225 -5.30 -4.85 4.52
N PHE A 226 -6.02 -3.86 4.01
CA PHE A 226 -7.15 -3.28 4.75
C PHE A 226 -8.29 -4.27 4.99
N ARG A 227 -8.55 -5.18 4.05
CA ARG A 227 -9.57 -6.21 4.21
C ARG A 227 -9.13 -7.32 5.18
N LEU A 228 -7.84 -7.65 5.24
CA LEU A 228 -7.28 -8.53 6.26
C LEU A 228 -7.37 -7.89 7.67
N MET A 229 -7.08 -6.59 7.79
CA MET A 229 -7.29 -5.86 9.03
C MET A 229 -8.77 -5.84 9.45
N ASN A 230 -9.70 -5.69 8.51
CA ASN A 230 -11.14 -5.79 8.78
C ASN A 230 -11.57 -7.22 9.16
N LEU A 231 -10.83 -8.24 8.74
CA LEU A 231 -11.01 -9.64 9.18
C LEU A 231 -10.47 -9.87 10.60
N GLY A 232 -9.79 -8.88 11.19
CA GLY A 232 -9.21 -8.96 12.54
C GLY A 232 -7.72 -9.28 12.56
N ARG A 233 -7.01 -9.20 11.42
CA ARG A 233 -5.54 -9.38 11.40
C ARG A 233 -4.85 -8.08 11.80
N LYS A 234 -3.73 -8.21 12.54
CA LYS A 234 -2.89 -7.07 12.92
C LYS A 234 -1.93 -6.74 11.79
N GLU A 235 -1.85 -5.49 11.39
CA GLU A 235 -0.80 -5.02 10.50
C GLU A 235 0.54 -4.98 11.25
N LEU A 236 1.54 -5.69 10.71
CA LEU A 236 2.89 -5.74 11.26
C LEU A 236 3.89 -5.34 10.17
N TRP A 237 4.69 -4.32 10.45
CA TRP A 237 5.86 -3.98 9.65
C TRP A 237 7.09 -4.58 10.30
N HIS A 238 7.82 -5.43 9.54
CA HIS A 238 8.99 -6.11 10.10
C HIS A 238 10.03 -5.08 10.55
N PRO A 239 10.55 -5.18 11.80
CA PRO A 239 11.38 -4.11 12.36
C PRO A 239 12.80 -4.05 11.79
N THR A 240 13.34 -5.16 11.30
CA THR A 240 14.76 -5.31 10.91
C THR A 240 14.99 -5.93 9.55
N GLU A 241 13.96 -6.49 8.91
CA GLU A 241 14.06 -7.06 7.58
C GLU A 241 13.38 -6.16 6.56
N PHE A 242 14.06 -5.93 5.43
CA PHE A 242 13.64 -4.99 4.41
C PHE A 242 13.91 -5.53 3.02
N LEU A 243 13.24 -4.99 2.00
CA LEU A 243 13.67 -5.10 0.62
C LEU A 243 14.62 -3.94 0.31
N TYR A 244 15.56 -4.19 -0.60
CA TYR A 244 16.53 -3.19 -1.03
C TYR A 244 16.36 -2.98 -2.52
N HIS A 245 16.10 -1.75 -2.93
CA HIS A 245 15.81 -1.40 -4.31
C HIS A 245 16.83 -0.40 -4.84
N VAL A 246 17.39 -0.68 -5.99
CA VAL A 246 18.31 0.23 -6.68
C VAL A 246 17.62 0.91 -7.85
N TRP A 247 18.16 2.04 -8.26
CA TRP A 247 17.61 2.79 -9.38
C TRP A 247 17.67 1.99 -10.68
N HIS A 248 16.61 2.03 -11.43
CA HIS A 248 16.54 1.60 -12.84
C HIS A 248 15.62 2.56 -13.61
N PRO A 249 15.77 2.68 -14.96
CA PRO A 249 14.86 3.51 -15.75
C PRO A 249 13.48 2.86 -15.75
N GLY A 250 12.61 3.34 -14.89
CA GLY A 250 11.29 2.77 -14.70
C GLY A 250 10.57 2.52 -16.02
N GLN A 251 10.35 1.28 -16.35
CA GLN A 251 9.62 0.85 -17.56
C GLN A 251 8.12 0.85 -17.35
N ALA A 252 7.69 1.17 -16.15
CA ALA A 252 6.31 1.38 -15.83
C ALA A 252 5.75 2.39 -16.84
N GLY A 253 5.03 1.91 -17.81
CA GLY A 253 4.43 2.75 -18.84
C GLY A 253 3.67 3.88 -18.16
N LYS A 254 4.16 5.11 -18.29
CA LYS A 254 3.54 6.34 -17.75
C LYS A 254 2.06 6.47 -18.09
N ASN A 255 1.57 5.69 -19.03
CA ASN A 255 0.21 5.67 -19.55
C ASN A 255 -0.57 4.41 -19.14
N ASN A 256 -0.03 3.54 -18.30
CA ASN A 256 -0.66 2.26 -17.95
C ASN A 256 -1.57 2.37 -16.72
N TYR A 257 -2.12 3.56 -16.46
CA TYR A 257 -3.07 3.78 -15.39
C TYR A 257 -4.23 4.65 -15.84
N LEU A 258 -5.44 4.21 -15.58
CA LEU A 258 -6.68 4.91 -15.96
C LEU A 258 -7.65 5.15 -14.79
N GLY A 259 -7.36 4.60 -13.62
CA GLY A 259 -8.28 4.69 -12.49
C GLY A 259 -8.49 6.12 -11.97
N PRO A 260 -9.60 6.36 -11.28
CA PRO A 260 -9.96 7.67 -10.74
C PRO A 260 -9.38 7.94 -9.35
N HIS A 261 -8.33 7.24 -8.93
CA HIS A 261 -7.69 7.52 -7.65
C HIS A 261 -6.89 8.83 -7.69
N ASP A 262 -6.30 9.19 -6.58
CA ASP A 262 -5.50 10.39 -6.42
C ASP A 262 -4.30 10.49 -7.36
N GLY A 263 -4.13 9.50 -8.18
CA GLY A 263 -3.24 9.48 -9.31
C GLY A 263 -1.89 8.88 -9.00
N LYS A 264 -1.62 8.41 -7.77
CA LYS A 264 -0.28 7.92 -7.55
C LYS A 264 -0.16 6.57 -6.84
N HIS A 265 -0.84 6.32 -5.72
CA HIS A 265 -0.36 5.21 -4.89
C HIS A 265 -1.43 4.40 -4.18
N MET A 266 -2.54 5.01 -3.74
CA MET A 266 -3.59 4.28 -3.05
C MET A 266 -4.95 4.59 -3.66
N SER A 267 -5.63 3.54 -4.09
CA SER A 267 -6.99 3.66 -4.62
C SER A 267 -7.94 4.13 -3.52
N THR A 268 -8.83 5.06 -3.87
CA THR A 268 -9.92 5.48 -2.98
C THR A 268 -10.86 4.31 -2.64
N THR A 269 -10.89 3.28 -3.48
CA THR A 269 -11.64 2.04 -3.27
C THR A 269 -11.00 1.20 -2.16
N ALA A 270 -9.66 1.12 -2.10
CA ALA A 270 -8.95 0.49 -1.00
C ALA A 270 -9.17 1.21 0.33
N LEU A 271 -9.03 2.55 0.33
CA LEU A 271 -9.35 3.38 1.50
C LEU A 271 -10.80 3.22 1.95
N GLY A 272 -11.70 3.03 0.99
CA GLY A 272 -13.10 2.76 1.25
C GLY A 272 -13.34 1.42 1.93
N ALA A 273 -12.57 0.39 1.60
CA ALA A 273 -12.64 -0.90 2.28
C ALA A 273 -12.31 -0.72 3.77
N ARG A 274 -11.21 -0.02 4.09
CA ARG A 274 -10.83 0.26 5.49
C ARG A 274 -11.91 1.02 6.25
N ARG A 275 -12.48 2.06 5.63
CA ARG A 275 -13.48 2.91 6.28
C ARG A 275 -14.81 2.20 6.53
N THR A 276 -15.21 1.28 5.66
CA THR A 276 -16.52 0.62 5.73
C THR A 276 -16.50 -0.70 6.48
N GLY A 277 -15.31 -1.19 6.89
CA GLY A 277 -15.16 -2.52 7.47
C GLY A 277 -15.39 -3.65 6.45
N ARG A 278 -15.36 -3.36 5.15
CA ARG A 278 -15.60 -4.33 4.09
C ARG A 278 -14.49 -5.38 4.06
N ILE A 279 -14.87 -6.66 4.12
CA ILE A 279 -13.96 -7.82 4.07
C ILE A 279 -13.84 -8.36 2.64
N LEU A 280 -14.95 -8.48 1.90
CA LEU A 280 -14.94 -9.02 0.55
C LEU A 280 -14.63 -7.93 -0.50
N PRO A 281 -14.04 -8.29 -1.65
CA PRO A 281 -13.78 -7.35 -2.74
C PRO A 281 -15.08 -6.85 -3.39
N LEU A 282 -15.03 -5.73 -4.08
CA LEU A 282 -16.15 -5.26 -4.91
C LEU A 282 -16.33 -6.15 -6.13
N VAL A 283 -15.21 -6.61 -6.71
CA VAL A 283 -15.18 -7.53 -7.84
C VAL A 283 -14.31 -8.72 -7.48
N GLU A 284 -14.96 -9.78 -7.01
CA GLU A 284 -14.31 -11.00 -6.60
C GLU A 284 -13.89 -11.84 -7.81
N ASN A 285 -12.67 -12.38 -7.77
CA ASN A 285 -12.23 -13.36 -8.76
C ASN A 285 -13.06 -14.63 -8.66
N PHE A 286 -13.50 -15.16 -9.82
CA PHE A 286 -14.37 -16.34 -9.86
C PHE A 286 -13.72 -17.57 -9.20
N ALA A 287 -12.45 -17.84 -9.51
CA ALA A 287 -11.76 -19.01 -8.99
C ALA A 287 -11.50 -18.90 -7.48
N ILE A 288 -11.11 -17.73 -6.97
CA ILE A 288 -10.97 -17.48 -5.52
C ILE A 288 -12.33 -17.64 -4.82
N LYS A 289 -13.40 -17.14 -5.43
CA LYS A 289 -14.75 -17.30 -4.89
C LYS A 289 -15.15 -18.78 -4.76
N GLN A 290 -14.82 -19.60 -5.76
CA GLN A 290 -15.08 -21.04 -5.69
C GLN A 290 -14.29 -21.69 -4.54
N LEU A 291 -13.01 -21.39 -4.40
CA LEU A 291 -12.21 -21.88 -3.27
C LEU A 291 -12.83 -21.47 -1.92
N ARG A 292 -13.20 -20.21 -1.78
CA ARG A 292 -13.78 -19.68 -0.56
C ARG A 292 -15.11 -20.33 -0.17
N LEU A 293 -15.96 -20.57 -1.16
CA LEU A 293 -17.28 -21.18 -0.93
C LEU A 293 -17.20 -22.69 -0.67
N ASN A 294 -16.23 -23.38 -1.28
CA ASN A 294 -16.07 -24.83 -1.13
C ASN A 294 -15.27 -25.22 0.12
N GLY A 295 -14.75 -24.25 0.88
CA GLY A 295 -13.97 -24.50 2.10
C GLY A 295 -12.64 -25.23 1.86
N GLY A 296 -12.19 -25.32 0.61
CA GLY A 296 -10.97 -26.03 0.23
C GLY A 296 -9.84 -25.07 -0.14
N LEU A 297 -8.60 -25.42 0.26
CA LEU A 297 -7.40 -24.72 -0.19
C LEU A 297 -6.75 -25.37 -1.42
N ASN A 298 -7.24 -26.52 -1.84
CA ASN A 298 -6.74 -27.21 -3.03
C ASN A 298 -7.37 -26.59 -4.27
N SER A 299 -6.58 -25.85 -5.03
CA SER A 299 -7.00 -25.31 -6.30
C SER A 299 -7.19 -26.45 -7.30
N ASP A 300 -8.41 -26.64 -7.78
CA ASP A 300 -8.65 -27.43 -8.97
C ASP A 300 -7.96 -26.73 -10.16
N PRO A 301 -7.04 -27.40 -10.88
CA PRO A 301 -6.40 -26.84 -12.07
C PRO A 301 -7.39 -26.32 -13.11
N SER A 302 -8.61 -26.85 -13.15
CA SER A 302 -9.69 -26.36 -14.03
C SER A 302 -10.12 -24.93 -13.71
N LEU A 303 -9.96 -24.49 -12.46
CA LEU A 303 -10.27 -23.11 -12.04
C LEU A 303 -9.34 -22.08 -12.67
N LEU A 304 -8.09 -22.45 -12.97
CA LEU A 304 -7.15 -21.57 -13.67
C LEU A 304 -7.63 -21.21 -15.08
N GLY A 305 -8.38 -22.10 -15.72
CA GLY A 305 -9.01 -21.85 -17.02
C GLY A 305 -10.16 -20.85 -16.99
N GLN A 306 -10.68 -20.53 -15.81
CA GLN A 306 -11.85 -19.67 -15.62
C GLN A 306 -11.48 -18.31 -14.99
N LEU A 307 -10.20 -18.04 -14.81
CA LEU A 307 -9.70 -16.84 -14.15
C LEU A 307 -10.17 -15.54 -14.78
N ILE A 308 -10.28 -15.50 -16.10
CA ILE A 308 -10.65 -14.27 -16.81
C ILE A 308 -11.60 -14.62 -17.96
N SER A 309 -12.78 -13.96 -17.98
CA SER A 309 -13.64 -14.06 -19.14
C SER A 309 -13.08 -13.21 -20.30
N PRO A 310 -13.27 -13.65 -21.56
CA PRO A 310 -12.91 -12.86 -22.74
C PRO A 310 -13.58 -11.48 -22.77
N GLU A 311 -14.81 -11.38 -22.29
CA GLU A 311 -15.57 -10.13 -22.19
C GLU A 311 -14.91 -9.15 -21.24
N ARG A 312 -14.38 -9.64 -20.11
CA ARG A 312 -13.67 -8.83 -19.13
C ARG A 312 -12.37 -8.29 -19.69
N LEU A 313 -11.58 -9.14 -20.36
CA LEU A 313 -10.35 -8.72 -21.04
C LEU A 313 -10.63 -7.65 -22.10
N LYS A 314 -11.70 -7.82 -22.89
CA LYS A 314 -12.13 -6.82 -23.87
C LYS A 314 -12.47 -5.50 -23.20
N GLY A 315 -13.13 -5.52 -22.04
CA GLY A 315 -13.46 -4.34 -21.24
C GLY A 315 -12.21 -3.60 -20.72
N TRP A 316 -11.10 -4.29 -20.52
CA TRP A 316 -9.82 -3.71 -20.08
C TRP A 316 -8.89 -3.30 -21.22
N SER A 317 -9.31 -3.45 -22.48
CA SER A 317 -8.48 -3.03 -23.61
C SER A 317 -8.25 -1.51 -23.60
N VAL A 318 -7.03 -1.11 -23.95
CA VAL A 318 -6.62 0.30 -24.01
C VAL A 318 -7.55 1.12 -24.91
N GLU A 319 -7.99 0.54 -26.02
CA GLU A 319 -8.90 1.19 -26.96
C GLU A 319 -10.29 1.44 -26.34
N GLN A 320 -10.87 0.39 -25.72
CA GLN A 320 -12.18 0.47 -25.07
C GLN A 320 -12.17 1.49 -23.92
N LEU A 321 -11.15 1.45 -23.08
CA LEU A 321 -11.06 2.34 -21.94
C LEU A 321 -10.78 3.80 -22.36
N LYS A 322 -10.00 4.02 -23.43
CA LYS A 322 -9.83 5.38 -24.01
C LYS A 322 -11.14 5.90 -24.60
N LYS A 323 -11.91 5.07 -25.30
CA LYS A 323 -13.24 5.42 -25.84
C LYS A 323 -14.25 5.66 -24.71
N ASN A 324 -14.18 4.87 -23.64
CA ASN A 324 -15.15 4.86 -22.55
C ASN A 324 -14.63 5.51 -21.26
N LYS A 325 -13.86 6.59 -21.33
CA LYS A 325 -13.48 7.39 -20.14
C LYS A 325 -14.66 7.66 -19.21
N ARG A 326 -15.88 7.76 -19.77
CA ARG A 326 -17.13 7.91 -19.01
C ARG A 326 -17.46 6.69 -18.13
N LEU A 327 -17.08 5.47 -18.52
CA LEU A 327 -17.31 4.27 -17.70
C LEU A 327 -16.50 4.28 -16.43
N VAL A 328 -15.21 4.65 -16.51
CA VAL A 328 -14.34 4.78 -15.35
C VAL A 328 -14.90 5.81 -14.36
N TRP A 329 -15.36 6.97 -14.90
CA TRP A 329 -16.01 7.99 -14.09
C TRP A 329 -17.36 7.54 -13.51
N ARG A 330 -18.13 6.75 -14.25
CA ARG A 330 -19.41 6.21 -13.80
C ARG A 330 -19.20 5.22 -12.65
N GLU A 331 -18.24 4.31 -12.76
CA GLU A 331 -17.88 3.39 -11.68
C GLU A 331 -17.38 4.14 -10.43
N TRP A 332 -16.54 5.14 -10.63
CA TRP A 332 -16.05 5.98 -9.54
C TRP A 332 -17.16 6.78 -8.85
N LEU A 333 -18.17 7.21 -9.60
CA LEU A 333 -19.35 7.91 -9.09
C LEU A 333 -20.44 6.97 -8.56
N SER A 334 -20.28 5.66 -8.77
CA SER A 334 -21.25 4.65 -8.33
C SER A 334 -21.41 4.64 -6.79
N PRO A 335 -22.48 4.03 -6.26
CA PRO A 335 -22.68 3.92 -4.82
C PRO A 335 -21.53 3.27 -4.06
N THR A 336 -20.81 2.35 -4.73
CA THR A 336 -19.65 1.62 -4.21
C THR A 336 -18.32 2.23 -4.60
N GLY A 337 -18.31 3.18 -5.54
CA GLY A 337 -17.09 3.80 -6.06
C GLY A 337 -16.48 4.87 -5.16
N GLY A 338 -15.26 5.24 -5.49
CA GLY A 338 -14.39 6.12 -4.69
C GLY A 338 -14.99 7.49 -4.33
N PHE A 339 -15.89 8.05 -5.15
CA PHE A 339 -16.44 9.39 -4.91
C PHE A 339 -17.39 9.43 -3.70
N ARG A 340 -18.29 8.45 -3.56
CA ARG A 340 -19.17 8.39 -2.37
C ARG A 340 -18.43 8.08 -1.09
N GLN A 341 -17.33 7.41 -1.20
CA GLN A 341 -16.45 7.12 -0.08
C GLN A 341 -15.69 8.37 0.41
N ARG A 342 -15.66 9.44 -0.39
CA ARG A 342 -15.10 10.76 -0.04
C ARG A 342 -16.04 11.68 0.75
N ARG A 343 -17.03 11.18 1.48
CA ARG A 343 -17.93 12.06 2.27
C ARG A 343 -17.22 12.91 3.33
N LEU A 344 -16.04 12.50 3.78
CA LEU A 344 -15.12 13.35 4.55
C LEU A 344 -14.62 14.57 3.73
N SER A 345 -14.68 14.51 2.39
CA SER A 345 -14.03 15.47 1.50
C SER A 345 -14.69 16.83 1.40
N LYS A 346 -15.99 17.01 1.66
CA LYS A 346 -16.62 18.35 1.55
C LYS A 346 -16.08 19.35 2.59
N ALA A 347 -15.78 18.87 3.79
CA ALA A 347 -15.20 19.71 4.83
C ALA A 347 -13.71 20.01 4.52
N LEU A 348 -12.95 18.97 4.15
CA LEU A 348 -11.54 19.10 3.77
C LEU A 348 -11.36 19.94 2.50
N PHE A 349 -12.28 19.82 1.53
CA PHE A 349 -12.28 20.67 0.33
C PHE A 349 -12.56 22.15 0.67
N ARG A 350 -13.47 22.42 1.64
CA ARG A 350 -13.72 23.80 2.12
C ARG A 350 -12.50 24.39 2.82
N MET A 351 -11.76 23.57 3.61
CA MET A 351 -10.53 24.00 4.26
C MET A 351 -9.44 24.32 3.23
N ALA A 352 -9.23 23.43 2.25
CA ALA A 352 -8.29 23.66 1.16
C ALA A 352 -8.66 24.88 0.31
N ALA A 353 -9.95 25.08 0.01
CA ALA A 353 -10.45 26.25 -0.70
C ALA A 353 -10.27 27.55 0.09
N LYS A 354 -10.45 27.52 1.42
CA LYS A 354 -10.20 28.66 2.31
C LYS A 354 -8.70 29.03 2.35
N GLN A 355 -7.81 28.06 2.43
CA GLN A 355 -6.36 28.31 2.37
C GLN A 355 -5.91 28.87 1.01
N LEU A 356 -6.51 28.37 -0.09
CA LEU A 356 -6.26 28.94 -1.42
C LEU A 356 -6.75 30.37 -1.53
N TRP A 357 -7.96 30.65 -1.05
CA TRP A 357 -8.54 32.01 -1.06
C TRP A 357 -7.63 32.98 -0.31
N ILE A 358 -7.11 32.60 0.86
CA ILE A 358 -6.16 33.39 1.63
C ILE A 358 -4.86 33.64 0.85
N LYS A 359 -4.35 32.67 0.12
CA LYS A 359 -3.14 32.82 -0.70
C LYS A 359 -3.40 33.64 -1.97
N LEU A 360 -4.54 33.48 -2.62
CA LEU A 360 -4.92 34.23 -3.83
C LEU A 360 -5.22 35.70 -3.53
N THR A 361 -5.78 36.00 -2.37
CA THR A 361 -6.06 37.39 -1.96
C THR A 361 -4.78 38.15 -1.55
N LYS A 362 -3.68 37.45 -1.26
CA LYS A 362 -2.35 38.04 -0.97
C LYS A 362 -1.48 38.25 -2.23
N VAL A 363 -1.94 37.88 -3.42
CA VAL A 363 -1.18 38.06 -4.67
C VAL A 363 -1.42 39.47 -5.24
N PRO A 364 -0.38 40.26 -5.52
CA PRO A 364 -0.52 41.57 -6.10
C PRO A 364 -1.19 41.54 -7.49
N ARG A 365 -1.97 42.59 -7.82
CA ARG A 365 -2.78 42.74 -9.05
C ARG A 365 -2.01 42.83 -10.39
N GLN A 366 -0.80 42.30 -10.48
CA GLN A 366 0.03 42.41 -11.70
C GLN A 366 0.00 41.15 -12.59
N LEU A 367 -1.18 40.67 -12.96
CA LEU A 367 -1.32 39.61 -13.97
C LEU A 367 -1.62 40.21 -15.34
N LYS A 368 -0.59 40.55 -16.12
CA LYS A 368 -0.73 41.14 -17.48
C LYS A 368 -0.80 40.11 -18.62
N SER A 369 -0.81 38.78 -18.34
CA SER A 369 -0.86 37.76 -19.42
C SER A 369 -1.80 36.61 -19.07
N PRO A 370 -2.72 36.20 -20.00
CA PRO A 370 -3.60 35.05 -19.83
C PRO A 370 -2.86 33.74 -19.60
N ARG A 371 -1.66 33.57 -20.19
CA ARG A 371 -0.79 32.40 -20.02
C ARG A 371 -0.28 32.24 -18.60
N VAL A 372 0.14 33.35 -17.98
CA VAL A 372 0.59 33.34 -16.58
C VAL A 372 -0.57 33.12 -15.62
N ALA A 373 -1.76 33.63 -15.93
CA ALA A 373 -2.96 33.35 -15.15
C ALA A 373 -3.36 31.86 -15.22
N LEU A 374 -3.31 31.26 -16.41
CA LEU A 374 -3.59 29.83 -16.59
C LEU A 374 -2.55 28.97 -15.87
N GLN A 375 -1.27 29.27 -15.98
CA GLN A 375 -0.21 28.53 -15.28
C GLN A 375 -0.37 28.63 -13.77
N LYS A 376 -0.73 29.80 -13.23
CA LYS A 376 -1.03 29.97 -11.80
C LYS A 376 -2.29 29.22 -11.37
N ALA A 377 -3.33 29.19 -12.19
CA ALA A 377 -4.54 28.42 -11.93
C ALA A 377 -4.24 26.90 -11.92
N VAL A 378 -3.44 26.43 -12.86
CA VAL A 378 -2.97 25.03 -12.91
C VAL A 378 -2.12 24.69 -11.68
N ASN A 379 -1.16 25.53 -11.32
CA ASN A 379 -0.36 25.33 -10.10
C ASN A 379 -1.21 25.38 -8.83
N ALA A 380 -2.20 26.27 -8.78
CA ALA A 380 -3.15 26.34 -7.69
C ALA A 380 -4.04 25.09 -7.60
N TYR A 381 -4.45 24.54 -8.73
CA TYR A 381 -5.18 23.27 -8.79
C TYR A 381 -4.34 22.10 -8.25
N TYR A 382 -3.09 21.95 -8.69
CA TYR A 382 -2.19 20.92 -8.17
C TYR A 382 -1.88 21.13 -6.68
N PHE A 383 -1.69 22.35 -6.24
CA PHE A 383 -1.53 22.67 -4.82
C PHE A 383 -2.76 22.25 -4.00
N LEU A 384 -3.98 22.62 -4.44
CA LEU A 384 -5.22 22.20 -3.77
C LEU A 384 -5.40 20.70 -3.75
N LYS A 385 -5.06 20.04 -4.84
CA LYS A 385 -5.10 18.59 -4.95
C LYS A 385 -4.17 17.95 -3.91
N ASN A 386 -2.95 18.44 -3.80
CA ASN A 386 -1.97 17.91 -2.85
C ASN A 386 -2.38 18.18 -1.39
N VAL A 387 -2.86 19.39 -1.07
CA VAL A 387 -3.38 19.72 0.27
C VAL A 387 -4.59 18.85 0.61
N HIS A 388 -5.48 18.60 -0.35
CA HIS A 388 -6.63 17.74 -0.14
C HIS A 388 -6.22 16.28 0.15
N GLN A 389 -5.28 15.76 -0.59
CA GLN A 389 -4.73 14.42 -0.39
C GLN A 389 -4.04 14.28 0.97
N HIS A 390 -3.23 15.25 1.34
CA HIS A 390 -2.56 15.30 2.63
C HIS A 390 -3.55 15.33 3.80
N ASN A 391 -4.60 16.14 3.71
CA ASN A 391 -5.63 16.22 4.74
C ASN A 391 -6.46 14.92 4.85
N LEU A 392 -6.68 14.22 3.73
CA LEU A 392 -7.34 12.91 3.76
C LEU A 392 -6.49 11.87 4.49
N TYR A 393 -5.19 11.86 4.24
CA TYR A 393 -4.25 10.98 4.93
C TYR A 393 -4.25 11.24 6.45
N ILE A 394 -4.10 12.50 6.84
CA ILE A 394 -4.12 12.90 8.26
C ILE A 394 -5.43 12.44 8.92
N ALA A 395 -6.57 12.68 8.28
CA ALA A 395 -7.88 12.28 8.82
C ALA A 395 -7.97 10.76 8.99
N GLN A 396 -7.33 9.99 8.11
CA GLN A 396 -7.31 8.54 8.20
C GLN A 396 -6.39 8.05 9.34
N GLN A 397 -5.19 8.61 9.46
CA GLN A 397 -4.29 8.28 10.57
C GLN A 397 -4.92 8.60 11.92
N LEU A 398 -5.51 9.79 12.04
CA LEU A 398 -6.24 10.19 13.24
C LEU A 398 -7.38 9.23 13.57
N ARG A 399 -8.11 8.79 12.55
CA ARG A 399 -9.19 7.83 12.76
C ARG A 399 -8.69 6.50 13.32
N LEU A 400 -7.60 5.96 12.76
CA LEU A 400 -6.98 4.73 13.26
C LEU A 400 -6.54 4.88 14.72
N ILE A 401 -5.94 6.02 15.06
CA ILE A 401 -5.55 6.34 16.44
C ILE A 401 -6.78 6.38 17.36
N LEU A 402 -7.86 7.02 16.93
CA LEU A 402 -9.08 7.11 17.74
C LEU A 402 -9.79 5.75 17.90
N GLU A 403 -9.79 4.93 16.85
CA GLU A 403 -10.30 3.55 16.89
C GLU A 403 -9.45 2.70 17.85
N ASP A 404 -8.11 2.76 17.77
CA ASP A 404 -7.20 2.07 18.68
C ASP A 404 -7.38 2.49 20.14
N LEU A 405 -7.48 3.79 20.42
CA LEU A 405 -7.75 4.29 21.75
C LEU A 405 -9.08 3.75 22.31
N THR A 406 -10.09 3.65 21.45
CA THR A 406 -11.41 3.12 21.83
C THR A 406 -11.35 1.63 22.13
N GLU A 407 -10.66 0.85 21.30
CA GLU A 407 -10.45 -0.59 21.48
C GLU A 407 -9.71 -0.90 22.79
N HIS A 408 -8.84 0.02 23.24
CA HIS A 408 -8.14 -0.07 24.54
C HIS A 408 -8.92 0.56 25.71
N GLY A 409 -10.21 0.80 25.53
CA GLY A 409 -11.10 1.26 26.61
C GLY A 409 -11.01 2.76 26.95
N THR A 410 -10.31 3.56 26.14
CA THR A 410 -10.30 5.02 26.32
C THR A 410 -11.67 5.59 25.94
N THR A 411 -12.27 6.37 26.81
CA THR A 411 -13.56 7.04 26.59
C THR A 411 -13.45 8.56 26.50
N GLN A 412 -12.34 9.12 26.99
CA GLN A 412 -12.08 10.55 27.03
C GLN A 412 -10.64 10.86 26.57
N ILE A 413 -10.50 11.90 25.80
CA ILE A 413 -9.20 12.42 25.30
C ILE A 413 -9.13 13.93 25.49
N SER A 414 -7.93 14.47 25.50
CA SER A 414 -7.67 15.90 25.42
C SER A 414 -6.87 16.23 24.17
N LEU A 415 -6.97 17.45 23.69
CA LEU A 415 -6.19 17.94 22.54
C LEU A 415 -5.14 18.93 22.99
N TYR A 416 -3.95 18.89 22.39
CA TYR A 416 -2.95 19.93 22.50
C TYR A 416 -2.69 20.56 21.14
N GLY A 417 -3.25 21.74 20.94
CA GLY A 417 -3.29 22.53 19.73
C GLY A 417 -4.71 22.86 19.28
N THR A 418 -4.89 24.02 18.65
CA THR A 418 -6.17 24.55 18.15
C THR A 418 -6.19 24.74 16.63
N GLY A 419 -5.25 24.10 15.91
CA GLY A 419 -5.13 24.19 14.46
C GLY A 419 -6.04 23.21 13.70
N ASP A 420 -5.82 23.12 12.39
CA ASP A 420 -6.59 22.30 11.46
C ASP A 420 -6.65 20.81 11.87
N ILE A 421 -5.59 20.30 12.49
CA ILE A 421 -5.55 18.91 13.00
C ILE A 421 -6.55 18.71 14.13
N ALA A 422 -6.62 19.64 15.07
CA ALA A 422 -7.58 19.60 16.16
C ALA A 422 -9.04 19.63 15.63
N GLU A 423 -9.30 20.43 14.60
CA GLU A 423 -10.61 20.44 13.93
C GLU A 423 -10.97 19.09 13.33
N ILE A 424 -10.00 18.42 12.69
CA ILE A 424 -10.20 17.08 12.13
C ILE A 424 -10.51 16.07 13.25
N VAL A 425 -9.76 16.10 14.36
CA VAL A 425 -10.04 15.22 15.52
C VAL A 425 -11.44 15.47 16.06
N CYS A 426 -11.84 16.72 16.27
CA CYS A 426 -13.19 17.07 16.76
C CYS A 426 -14.29 16.52 15.86
N ARG A 427 -14.08 16.50 14.54
CA ARG A 427 -15.06 15.95 13.58
C ARG A 427 -15.09 14.43 13.58
N LEU A 428 -13.94 13.78 13.77
CA LEU A 428 -13.84 12.33 13.78
C LEU A 428 -14.43 11.74 15.08
N THR A 429 -14.24 12.40 16.21
CA THR A 429 -14.79 11.96 17.50
C THR A 429 -16.33 11.95 17.52
N ALA A 430 -17.00 12.71 16.65
CA ALA A 430 -18.46 12.62 16.49
C ALA A 430 -18.96 11.24 16.00
N ASN A 431 -18.09 10.37 15.51
CA ASN A 431 -18.44 9.05 14.95
C ASN A 431 -17.80 7.87 15.71
N VAL A 432 -17.18 8.13 16.85
CA VAL A 432 -16.58 7.11 17.73
C VAL A 432 -17.01 7.41 19.19
N PRO A 433 -17.04 6.41 20.08
CA PRO A 433 -17.46 6.60 21.48
C PRO A 433 -16.36 7.28 22.34
N LEU A 434 -15.74 8.33 21.80
CA LEU A 434 -14.71 9.12 22.44
C LEU A 434 -15.21 10.56 22.64
N LYS A 435 -14.98 11.12 23.82
CA LYS A 435 -15.31 12.51 24.13
C LYS A 435 -14.04 13.35 24.29
N ILE A 436 -14.00 14.51 23.65
CA ILE A 436 -12.97 15.50 23.94
C ILE A 436 -13.34 16.20 25.23
N GLN A 437 -12.47 16.10 26.22
CA GLN A 437 -12.69 16.66 27.55
C GLN A 437 -12.08 18.06 27.66
N PHE A 438 -10.86 18.26 27.19
CA PHE A 438 -10.14 19.52 27.26
C PHE A 438 -9.41 19.81 25.96
N VAL A 439 -9.25 21.09 25.66
CA VAL A 439 -8.41 21.60 24.59
C VAL A 439 -7.37 22.53 25.20
N TYR A 440 -6.09 22.23 24.96
CA TYR A 440 -4.95 22.99 25.44
C TYR A 440 -4.24 23.70 24.29
N ASP A 441 -3.79 24.92 24.51
CA ASP A 441 -2.92 25.61 23.58
C ASP A 441 -1.98 26.59 24.33
N ASP A 442 -0.88 26.95 23.68
CA ASP A 442 0.08 27.92 24.19
C ASP A 442 -0.30 29.36 23.83
N PHE A 443 -0.91 29.53 22.66
CA PHE A 443 -1.12 30.83 21.99
C PHE A 443 -2.48 30.91 21.30
N GLY A 444 -3.42 30.02 21.62
CA GLY A 444 -4.68 29.88 20.93
C GLY A 444 -5.73 30.91 21.33
N ASP A 445 -6.80 30.96 20.54
CA ASP A 445 -8.01 31.71 20.89
C ASP A 445 -8.59 31.18 22.20
N LYS A 446 -9.32 32.02 22.93
CA LYS A 446 -9.95 31.62 24.19
C LYS A 446 -11.01 30.53 24.02
N VAL A 447 -11.57 30.38 22.82
CA VAL A 447 -12.59 29.38 22.48
C VAL A 447 -12.25 28.72 21.15
N PHE A 448 -12.28 27.40 21.09
CA PHE A 448 -12.04 26.60 19.88
C PHE A 448 -13.21 25.62 19.68
N LEU A 449 -13.98 25.79 18.61
CA LEU A 449 -15.14 24.95 18.25
C LEU A 449 -16.12 24.69 19.40
N GLY A 450 -16.29 25.68 20.31
CA GLY A 450 -17.17 25.59 21.46
C GLY A 450 -16.50 25.04 22.74
N PHE A 451 -15.21 24.71 22.69
CA PHE A 451 -14.42 24.36 23.85
C PHE A 451 -13.67 25.59 24.39
N ASP A 452 -13.67 25.77 25.71
CA ASP A 452 -12.77 26.72 26.35
C ASP A 452 -11.34 26.22 26.25
N VAL A 453 -10.46 27.02 25.66
CA VAL A 453 -9.04 26.66 25.50
C VAL A 453 -8.30 27.00 26.79
N GLN A 454 -7.65 25.98 27.35
CA GLN A 454 -6.88 26.12 28.58
C GLN A 454 -5.37 26.22 28.27
N PRO A 455 -4.59 26.88 29.12
CA PRO A 455 -3.14 26.82 29.04
C PRO A 455 -2.64 25.38 29.15
N VAL A 456 -1.60 25.02 28.38
CA VAL A 456 -1.05 23.65 28.40
C VAL A 456 -0.58 23.21 29.79
N THR A 457 -0.23 24.16 30.68
CA THR A 457 0.16 23.89 32.07
C THR A 457 -0.95 23.22 32.90
N GLU A 458 -2.20 23.35 32.49
CA GLU A 458 -3.35 22.72 33.17
C GLU A 458 -3.48 21.23 32.86
N CYS A 459 -2.78 20.72 31.84
CA CYS A 459 -2.88 19.33 31.39
C CYS A 459 -2.44 18.29 32.45
N VAL A 460 -1.58 18.69 33.40
CA VAL A 460 -1.10 17.84 34.49
C VAL A 460 -2.19 17.48 35.51
N LYS A 461 -3.24 18.28 35.58
CA LYS A 461 -4.38 18.04 36.49
C LYS A 461 -5.31 16.92 36.00
N ASN A 462 -5.11 16.46 34.76
CA ASN A 462 -5.94 15.46 34.11
C ASN A 462 -5.12 14.18 33.88
N THR A 463 -5.75 13.02 33.92
CA THR A 463 -5.09 11.70 33.76
C THR A 463 -5.33 11.08 32.39
N GLY A 464 -6.18 11.65 31.55
CA GLY A 464 -6.53 11.12 30.21
C GLY A 464 -5.42 11.20 29.19
N LYS A 465 -5.60 10.53 28.05
CA LYS A 465 -4.72 10.62 26.89
C LYS A 465 -4.78 12.01 26.27
N ILE A 466 -3.64 12.51 25.79
CA ILE A 466 -3.49 13.81 25.14
C ILE A 466 -3.02 13.61 23.72
N ILE A 467 -3.83 13.98 22.74
CA ILE A 467 -3.45 13.96 21.33
C ILE A 467 -2.77 15.28 20.99
N ILE A 468 -1.53 15.21 20.50
CA ILE A 468 -0.82 16.38 19.94
C ILE A 468 -1.43 16.65 18.56
N ALA A 469 -2.26 17.68 18.48
CA ALA A 469 -2.95 18.09 17.26
C ALA A 469 -2.08 19.04 16.39
N ALA A 470 -0.90 18.57 16.02
CA ALA A 470 0.06 19.31 15.21
C ALA A 470 0.79 18.40 14.22
N MET A 471 1.30 19.00 13.13
CA MET A 471 2.14 18.31 12.13
C MET A 471 3.61 18.76 12.18
N VAL A 472 3.89 19.81 12.89
CA VAL A 472 5.24 20.40 13.00
C VAL A 472 5.52 20.69 14.47
N GLY A 473 6.76 20.52 14.90
CA GLY A 473 7.17 20.76 16.28
C GLY A 473 6.58 19.72 17.26
N ILE A 474 6.33 18.50 16.80
CA ILE A 474 5.75 17.42 17.63
C ILE A 474 6.70 17.08 18.76
N ASP A 475 8.00 16.91 18.48
CA ASP A 475 9.01 16.59 19.48
C ASP A 475 9.12 17.66 20.57
N GLU A 476 9.10 18.92 20.18
CA GLU A 476 9.10 20.05 21.11
C GLU A 476 7.87 20.04 22.03
N LYS A 477 6.71 19.69 21.48
CA LYS A 477 5.46 19.56 22.25
C LYS A 477 5.49 18.35 23.18
N ILE A 478 6.06 17.22 22.74
CA ILE A 478 6.28 16.04 23.59
C ILE A 478 7.18 16.41 24.77
N GLU A 479 8.34 16.99 24.50
CA GLU A 479 9.27 17.41 25.53
C GLU A 479 8.63 18.38 26.53
N ARG A 480 7.82 19.31 26.03
CA ARG A 480 7.12 20.27 26.87
C ARG A 480 6.12 19.58 27.80
N LEU A 481 5.31 18.66 27.29
CA LEU A 481 4.38 17.89 28.11
C LEU A 481 5.11 17.06 29.16
N MET A 482 6.20 16.41 28.80
CA MET A 482 7.03 15.63 29.73
C MET A 482 7.68 16.50 30.80
N LYS A 483 8.19 17.69 30.45
CA LYS A 483 8.71 18.69 31.40
C LYS A 483 7.63 19.19 32.38
N LEU A 484 6.38 19.19 31.97
CA LEU A 484 5.25 19.50 32.84
C LEU A 484 4.81 18.32 33.72
N GLY A 485 5.41 17.14 33.56
CA GLY A 485 5.11 15.93 34.36
C GLY A 485 4.05 15.01 33.74
N VAL A 486 3.72 15.16 32.45
CA VAL A 486 2.84 14.24 31.73
C VAL A 486 3.66 13.00 31.35
N GLU A 487 3.19 11.82 31.72
CA GLU A 487 3.82 10.55 31.37
C GLU A 487 3.78 10.29 29.86
N ARG A 488 4.83 9.70 29.30
CA ARG A 488 4.99 9.51 27.87
C ARG A 488 3.89 8.64 27.23
N ASP A 489 3.40 7.65 27.98
CA ASP A 489 2.32 6.75 27.54
C ASP A 489 0.96 7.44 27.37
N ARG A 490 0.78 8.58 28.01
CA ARG A 490 -0.42 9.42 27.87
C ARG A 490 -0.38 10.31 26.62
N ILE A 491 0.77 10.50 26.02
CA ILE A 491 0.97 11.38 24.85
C ILE A 491 0.77 10.56 23.58
N VAL A 492 -0.20 10.98 22.77
CA VAL A 492 -0.54 10.36 21.49
C VAL A 492 -0.18 11.31 20.36
N THR A 493 0.48 10.80 19.33
CA THR A 493 0.96 11.56 18.17
C THR A 493 0.49 10.96 16.87
N LEU A 494 0.57 11.73 15.80
CA LEU A 494 0.27 11.33 14.41
C LEU A 494 1.44 10.60 13.71
N GLN A 495 2.37 10.05 14.45
CA GLN A 495 3.53 9.34 13.86
C GLN A 495 3.34 7.84 13.93
#